data_8776f5d295e4c25e6093005bc441df05
#
_entry.id   8776f5d295e4c25e6093005bc441df05
#
_cell.length_a   1.000
_cell.length_b   1.000
_cell.length_c   1.000
_cell.angle_alpha   90.00
_cell.angle_beta   90.00
_cell.angle_gamma   90.00
#
_symmetry.space_group_name_H-M   'P 1'
#
loop_
_entity.id
_entity.type
_entity.pdbx_description
1 polymer ?
#
loop_
_entity_poly.entity_id
_entity_poly.type
_entity_poly.pdbx_seq_one_letter_code
_entity_poly.pdbx_strand_id
1 'polypeptide(L)'
;MSNVEVVSNTTPGKFRKTFKIKLDENWYLPGDVLTPGTSNKKYQVRVQSQSIKDGDGYIYVVRMNSDDPQAFLPVKYLKPGQQWGKLFSQYEEAAEQSGSTVFSMPLAFRNRMSKYRKEYRITDYASTEVLAVAIPDSKGKYHNSWMRYAEVEYWSQWYREIERGYWYSRSADTVIGGNGRPVRMGPGVQEQLEDSHIHRYSHLTAKLIEEYLQDIFYSRVKPGKGRAIKGYTGEYGMLQFHRAIQDWANKSGFIKNIEVFTNKVSSEVHNNALEAGYQYVKYSMANGASLELVHNPIYDDREINSEIDEVTGFPVESQRITFLDFSGESSKSSNVKIMNKKDGFAFTYVEGMYGPY
;
A
#
# COMPACT_ATOMS: atom_id res chain seq x y z
N MET A 1 17.58 17.66 5.71
CA MET A 1 18.98 17.50 6.16
C MET A 1 19.37 18.76 6.91
N SER A 2 19.85 18.64 8.11
CA SER A 2 20.09 19.83 8.96
C SER A 2 21.55 20.24 8.85
N ASN A 3 21.80 21.47 8.40
CA ASN A 3 23.11 22.08 8.47
C ASN A 3 23.25 22.81 9.80
N VAL A 4 24.30 22.50 10.54
CA VAL A 4 24.58 23.13 11.81
C VAL A 4 25.80 24.03 11.65
N GLU A 5 25.61 25.33 11.83
CA GLU A 5 26.72 26.27 11.91
C GLU A 5 27.15 26.41 13.36
N VAL A 6 28.26 25.83 13.68
CA VAL A 6 28.84 25.90 15.04
C VAL A 6 29.61 27.20 15.19
N VAL A 7 29.10 28.10 15.99
CA VAL A 7 29.92 29.18 16.53
C VAL A 7 30.96 28.52 17.44
N SER A 8 32.20 28.67 17.12
CA SER A 8 33.50 28.28 17.70
C SER A 8 33.58 27.93 19.20
N ASN A 9 32.71 27.06 19.70
CA ASN A 9 32.72 26.65 21.09
C ASN A 9 32.82 25.13 21.20
N THR A 10 33.89 24.63 21.78
CA THR A 10 34.12 23.18 21.96
C THR A 10 33.10 22.50 22.88
N THR A 11 32.34 23.26 23.67
CA THR A 11 31.34 22.80 24.64
C THR A 11 30.06 23.64 24.58
N PRO A 12 29.29 23.60 23.50
CA PRO A 12 28.06 24.39 23.37
C PRO A 12 27.03 23.98 24.43
N GLY A 13 26.40 24.95 25.05
CA GLY A 13 25.40 24.76 26.11
C GLY A 13 25.96 24.69 27.53
N LYS A 14 27.26 24.60 27.73
CA LYS A 14 27.89 24.60 29.06
C LYS A 14 27.55 25.86 29.85
N PHE A 15 27.40 25.72 31.16
CA PHE A 15 26.96 26.81 32.06
C PHE A 15 25.58 27.36 31.69
N ARG A 16 24.71 26.53 31.13
CA ARG A 16 23.36 26.92 30.71
C ARG A 16 23.34 28.04 29.65
N LYS A 17 24.43 28.27 28.93
CA LYS A 17 24.48 29.25 27.85
C LYS A 17 23.65 28.79 26.65
N THR A 18 23.02 29.74 26.00
CA THR A 18 22.32 29.51 24.72
C THR A 18 23.33 29.39 23.59
N PHE A 19 22.99 28.60 22.57
CA PHE A 19 23.75 28.46 21.33
C PHE A 19 22.80 28.34 20.14
N LYS A 20 23.34 28.45 18.94
CA LYS A 20 22.55 28.47 17.72
C LYS A 20 22.69 27.14 16.98
N ILE A 21 21.58 26.67 16.44
CA ILE A 21 21.53 25.51 15.55
C ILE A 21 20.85 25.98 14.28
N LYS A 22 21.42 25.65 13.10
CA LYS A 22 20.80 25.90 11.81
C LYS A 22 20.16 24.62 11.29
N LEU A 23 18.87 24.67 10.98
CA LEU A 23 18.09 23.56 10.45
C LEU A 23 17.46 23.96 9.11
N ASP A 24 17.17 22.98 8.26
CA ASP A 24 16.64 23.24 6.90
C ASP A 24 15.19 23.70 6.94
N GLU A 25 14.44 23.35 7.99
CA GLU A 25 12.99 23.57 8.06
C GLU A 25 12.56 24.40 9.28
N ASN A 26 11.45 25.14 9.12
CA ASN A 26 10.83 25.94 10.17
C ASN A 26 9.71 25.18 10.89
N TRP A 27 10.06 24.09 11.56
CA TRP A 27 9.07 23.21 12.21
C TRP A 27 8.94 23.40 13.71
N TYR A 28 9.95 24.00 14.35
CA TYR A 28 10.04 24.03 15.79
C TYR A 28 9.68 25.40 16.35
N LEU A 29 8.98 25.39 17.47
CA LEU A 29 8.49 26.57 18.16
C LEU A 29 9.22 26.74 19.50
N PRO A 30 9.22 27.94 20.08
CA PRO A 30 9.71 28.17 21.43
C PRO A 30 9.02 27.22 22.41
N GLY A 31 9.80 26.63 23.32
CA GLY A 31 9.31 25.61 24.25
C GLY A 31 9.44 24.17 23.78
N ASP A 32 9.73 23.93 22.51
CA ASP A 32 9.97 22.59 21.99
C ASP A 32 11.32 22.06 22.47
N VAL A 33 11.32 20.78 22.86
CA VAL A 33 12.51 20.05 23.24
C VAL A 33 12.95 19.16 22.09
N LEU A 34 14.17 19.39 21.62
CA LEU A 34 14.76 18.70 20.48
C LEU A 34 15.87 17.73 20.94
N THR A 35 16.06 16.69 20.18
CA THR A 35 17.15 15.73 20.36
C THR A 35 17.83 15.44 19.03
N PRO A 36 19.17 15.26 19.02
CA PRO A 36 19.82 14.72 17.82
C PRO A 36 19.35 13.30 17.54
N GLY A 37 19.23 12.92 16.28
CA GLY A 37 18.74 11.62 15.80
C GLY A 37 19.71 10.46 16.14
N THR A 38 19.98 10.25 17.42
CA THR A 38 20.82 9.19 17.94
C THR A 38 20.03 8.23 18.82
N SER A 39 20.56 7.03 19.04
CA SER A 39 19.95 6.05 19.95
C SER A 39 19.85 6.56 21.39
N ASN A 40 20.79 7.43 21.77
CA ASN A 40 20.84 8.00 23.12
C ASN A 40 20.11 9.34 23.17
N LYS A 41 18.93 9.38 23.82
CA LYS A 41 18.12 10.57 24.04
C LYS A 41 18.58 11.44 25.21
N LYS A 42 19.76 11.20 25.77
CA LYS A 42 20.35 11.97 26.89
C LYS A 42 20.57 13.44 26.54
N TYR A 43 20.92 13.71 25.29
CA TYR A 43 21.20 15.07 24.84
C TYR A 43 19.92 15.73 24.34
N GLN A 44 19.37 16.62 25.13
CA GLN A 44 18.16 17.36 24.84
C GLN A 44 18.43 18.86 24.87
N VAL A 45 17.87 19.57 23.92
CA VAL A 45 17.94 21.04 23.86
C VAL A 45 16.56 21.62 23.74
N ARG A 46 16.31 22.74 24.42
CA ARG A 46 15.03 23.48 24.38
C ARG A 46 15.16 24.67 23.48
N VAL A 47 14.24 24.89 22.59
CA VAL A 47 14.14 26.10 21.75
C VAL A 47 13.69 27.27 22.61
N GLN A 48 14.44 28.37 22.55
CA GLN A 48 14.21 29.55 23.39
C GLN A 48 13.44 30.66 22.67
N SER A 49 13.63 30.79 21.36
CA SER A 49 13.02 31.87 20.57
C SER A 49 12.54 31.35 19.21
N GLN A 50 11.70 32.11 18.54
CA GLN A 50 11.32 31.82 17.16
C GLN A 50 12.57 31.72 16.28
N SER A 51 12.49 30.89 15.26
CA SER A 51 13.55 30.75 14.26
C SER A 51 13.72 32.01 13.43
N ILE A 52 14.95 32.27 13.02
CA ILE A 52 15.30 33.35 12.11
C ILE A 52 15.73 32.71 10.79
N LYS A 53 15.13 33.15 9.69
CA LYS A 53 15.53 32.67 8.36
C LYS A 53 16.94 33.15 8.02
N ASP A 54 17.80 32.25 7.61
CA ASP A 54 19.18 32.52 7.20
C ASP A 54 19.54 31.69 5.95
N GLY A 55 19.52 32.36 4.80
CA GLY A 55 19.72 31.71 3.51
C GLY A 55 18.68 30.61 3.27
N ASP A 56 19.14 29.36 3.01
CA ASP A 56 18.31 28.20 2.76
C ASP A 56 17.83 27.49 4.02
N GLY A 57 18.18 28.02 5.23
CA GLY A 57 17.82 27.39 6.48
C GLY A 57 17.27 28.36 7.52
N TYR A 58 17.05 27.80 8.71
CA TYR A 58 16.50 28.54 9.86
C TYR A 58 17.39 28.37 11.07
N ILE A 59 17.77 29.47 11.69
CA ILE A 59 18.57 29.51 12.92
C ILE A 59 17.64 29.44 14.11
N TYR A 60 17.87 28.46 14.97
CA TYR A 60 17.21 28.32 16.26
C TYR A 60 18.16 28.62 17.40
N VAL A 61 17.72 29.44 18.33
CA VAL A 61 18.42 29.67 19.58
C VAL A 61 17.96 28.64 20.57
N VAL A 62 18.88 27.80 21.03
CA VAL A 62 18.58 26.65 21.90
C VAL A 62 19.43 26.67 23.17
N ARG A 63 18.96 25.99 24.20
CA ARG A 63 19.64 25.79 25.47
C ARG A 63 19.58 24.32 25.88
N MET A 64 20.60 23.82 26.59
CA MET A 64 20.54 22.47 27.14
C MET A 64 19.35 22.29 28.08
N ASN A 65 18.59 21.23 27.90
CA ASN A 65 17.49 20.85 28.79
C ASN A 65 18.03 19.98 29.93
N SER A 66 18.80 20.64 30.85
CA SER A 66 19.43 19.98 31.98
C SER A 66 19.65 20.97 33.10
N ASP A 67 19.51 20.52 34.36
CA ASP A 67 19.82 21.29 35.56
C ASP A 67 21.33 21.33 35.87
N ASP A 68 22.08 20.36 35.30
CA ASP A 68 23.53 20.32 35.47
C ASP A 68 24.20 21.48 34.70
N PRO A 69 24.90 22.41 35.38
CA PRO A 69 25.61 23.50 34.72
C PRO A 69 26.77 23.03 33.83
N GLN A 70 27.27 21.80 34.04
CA GLN A 70 28.34 21.23 33.24
C GLN A 70 27.83 20.49 32.00
N ALA A 71 26.50 20.32 31.85
CA ALA A 71 25.92 19.69 30.69
C ALA A 71 26.21 20.52 29.42
N PHE A 72 26.70 19.83 28.41
CA PHE A 72 26.97 20.41 27.09
C PHE A 72 26.59 19.42 25.98
N LEU A 73 26.37 19.96 24.80
CA LEU A 73 26.12 19.13 23.62
C LEU A 73 27.45 18.80 22.93
N PRO A 74 27.82 17.53 22.78
CA PRO A 74 29.04 17.15 22.05
C PRO A 74 28.98 17.65 20.59
N VAL A 75 30.08 18.25 20.12
CA VAL A 75 30.18 18.83 18.77
C VAL A 75 29.89 17.82 17.65
N LYS A 76 30.10 16.53 17.90
CA LYS A 76 29.75 15.47 16.94
C LYS A 76 28.28 15.48 16.50
N TYR A 77 27.38 15.98 17.36
CA TYR A 77 25.93 16.10 17.04
C TYR A 77 25.55 17.40 16.34
N LEU A 78 26.50 18.29 16.17
CA LEU A 78 26.33 19.56 15.46
C LEU A 78 26.95 19.51 14.05
N LYS A 79 27.35 18.37 13.56
CA LYS A 79 27.91 18.22 12.21
C LYS A 79 26.80 18.35 11.16
N PRO A 80 27.12 18.86 9.96
CA PRO A 80 26.21 18.88 8.82
C PRO A 80 25.67 17.47 8.53
N GLY A 81 24.40 17.36 8.16
CA GLY A 81 23.72 16.08 7.89
C GLY A 81 23.15 15.39 9.14
N GLN A 82 23.38 15.91 10.35
CA GLN A 82 22.78 15.38 11.56
C GLN A 82 21.28 15.69 11.59
N GLN A 83 20.46 14.67 11.73
CA GLN A 83 19.02 14.82 11.88
C GLN A 83 18.66 15.25 13.31
N TRP A 84 17.65 16.10 13.42
CA TRP A 84 17.08 16.53 14.68
C TRP A 84 15.60 16.21 14.72
N GLY A 85 15.11 15.81 15.88
CA GLY A 85 13.70 15.48 16.08
C GLY A 85 13.14 16.16 17.32
N LYS A 86 11.86 16.50 17.26
CA LYS A 86 11.10 16.98 18.41
C LYS A 86 10.72 15.79 19.28
N LEU A 87 10.96 15.88 20.60
CA LEU A 87 10.51 14.91 21.58
C LEU A 87 9.14 15.31 22.15
N PHE A 88 9.06 16.49 22.71
CA PHE A 88 7.85 17.05 23.33
C PHE A 88 7.97 18.56 23.43
N SER A 89 6.89 19.22 23.86
CA SER A 89 6.90 20.64 24.22
C SER A 89 6.67 20.77 25.71
N GLN A 90 7.38 21.68 26.35
CA GLN A 90 7.27 21.94 27.80
C GLN A 90 7.32 23.45 28.02
N TYR A 91 6.37 23.93 28.79
CA TYR A 91 6.21 25.36 29.10
C TYR A 91 6.32 25.56 30.60
N GLU A 92 6.66 26.77 30.97
CA GLU A 92 6.68 27.24 32.35
C GLU A 92 5.26 27.36 32.92
N GLU A 93 5.18 27.35 34.23
CA GLU A 93 3.94 27.64 34.95
C GLU A 93 3.46 29.07 34.63
N ALA A 94 2.18 29.25 34.38
CA ALA A 94 1.57 30.48 33.93
C ALA A 94 2.11 31.06 32.59
N ALA A 95 2.63 30.21 31.72
CA ALA A 95 2.95 30.63 30.37
C ALA A 95 1.67 31.09 29.63
N GLU A 96 1.77 32.21 28.90
CA GLU A 96 0.72 32.61 27.96
C GLU A 96 0.47 31.47 26.95
N GLN A 97 -0.75 31.40 26.37
CA GLN A 97 -1.09 30.40 25.38
C GLN A 97 -0.09 30.41 24.24
N SER A 98 0.88 29.51 24.33
CA SER A 98 1.87 29.23 23.29
C SER A 98 1.74 27.77 22.90
N GLY A 99 2.22 27.41 21.76
CA GLY A 99 2.11 26.03 21.28
C GLY A 99 1.13 25.89 20.14
N SER A 100 1.20 26.84 19.18
CA SER A 100 0.50 26.65 17.90
C SER A 100 0.93 25.33 17.26
N THR A 101 -0.05 24.60 16.79
CA THR A 101 0.22 23.37 16.04
C THR A 101 0.77 23.73 14.67
N VAL A 102 1.88 23.16 14.28
CA VAL A 102 2.38 23.27 12.91
C VAL A 102 1.58 22.29 12.06
N PHE A 103 0.84 22.81 11.10
CA PHE A 103 0.09 21.99 10.15
C PHE A 103 0.89 21.83 8.87
N SER A 104 1.11 20.59 8.46
CA SER A 104 1.50 20.30 7.09
C SER A 104 0.24 20.27 6.21
N MET A 105 0.29 20.89 5.05
CA MET A 105 -0.80 20.77 4.09
C MET A 105 -0.91 19.31 3.62
N PRO A 106 -2.10 18.71 3.65
CA PRO A 106 -2.27 17.37 3.12
C PRO A 106 -2.01 17.39 1.61
N LEU A 107 -1.24 16.43 1.15
CA LEU A 107 -1.04 16.20 -0.27
C LEU A 107 -2.33 15.62 -0.87
N ALA A 108 -2.89 16.33 -1.85
CA ALA A 108 -4.10 15.88 -2.53
C ALA A 108 -3.74 15.13 -3.82
N PHE A 109 -4.07 13.85 -3.85
CA PHE A 109 -4.01 13.05 -5.06
C PHE A 109 -5.36 13.14 -5.79
N ARG A 110 -5.31 13.32 -7.11
CA ARG A 110 -6.51 13.35 -7.95
C ARG A 110 -6.51 12.14 -8.85
N ASN A 111 -7.61 11.42 -8.86
CA ASN A 111 -7.84 10.32 -9.77
C ASN A 111 -9.05 10.62 -10.67
N ARG A 112 -9.16 9.94 -11.81
CA ARG A 112 -10.24 10.09 -12.78
C ARG A 112 -10.98 8.78 -12.97
N MET A 113 -12.24 8.88 -13.36
CA MET A 113 -13.04 7.72 -13.69
C MET A 113 -12.90 7.40 -15.17
N SER A 114 -12.62 6.15 -15.49
CA SER A 114 -12.67 5.60 -16.83
C SER A 114 -14.11 5.28 -17.22
N LYS A 115 -14.41 5.36 -18.50
CA LYS A 115 -15.70 4.96 -19.05
C LYS A 115 -15.52 3.74 -19.94
N TYR A 116 -16.07 2.63 -19.51
CA TYR A 116 -16.10 1.38 -20.28
C TYR A 116 -17.43 1.26 -21.01
N ARG A 117 -17.41 0.72 -22.21
CA ARG A 117 -18.61 0.43 -23.00
C ARG A 117 -18.35 -0.81 -23.83
N LYS A 118 -19.31 -1.72 -23.85
CA LYS A 118 -19.31 -2.92 -24.67
C LYS A 118 -20.70 -3.14 -25.23
N GLU A 119 -20.78 -3.64 -26.45
CA GLU A 119 -21.99 -3.98 -27.15
C GLU A 119 -21.88 -5.42 -27.63
N TYR A 120 -22.97 -6.16 -27.62
CA TYR A 120 -23.05 -7.47 -28.27
C TYR A 120 -24.30 -7.57 -29.11
N ARG A 121 -24.23 -8.37 -30.14
CA ARG A 121 -25.34 -8.69 -31.03
C ARG A 121 -25.52 -10.19 -31.07
N ILE A 122 -26.75 -10.64 -31.05
CA ILE A 122 -27.13 -12.06 -31.09
C ILE A 122 -27.87 -12.32 -32.39
N THR A 123 -27.48 -13.36 -33.11
CA THR A 123 -28.22 -13.87 -34.26
C THR A 123 -29.32 -14.80 -33.78
N ASP A 124 -30.33 -15.03 -34.61
CA ASP A 124 -31.47 -15.91 -34.26
C ASP A 124 -31.03 -17.32 -33.88
N TYR A 125 -30.04 -17.88 -34.55
CA TYR A 125 -29.48 -19.20 -34.17
C TYR A 125 -28.83 -19.15 -32.79
N ALA A 126 -28.00 -18.18 -32.51
CA ALA A 126 -27.36 -18.05 -31.22
C ALA A 126 -28.37 -17.75 -30.08
N SER A 127 -29.53 -17.18 -30.41
CA SER A 127 -30.59 -16.90 -29.44
C SER A 127 -31.30 -18.18 -28.96
N THR A 128 -31.20 -19.28 -29.71
CA THR A 128 -31.78 -20.58 -29.36
C THR A 128 -30.88 -21.43 -28.47
N GLU A 129 -29.60 -21.10 -28.40
CA GLU A 129 -28.64 -21.79 -27.52
C GLU A 129 -28.78 -21.27 -26.09
N VAL A 130 -29.14 -22.18 -25.19
CA VAL A 130 -29.37 -21.85 -23.78
C VAL A 130 -28.50 -22.73 -22.91
N LEU A 131 -27.79 -22.10 -21.98
CA LEU A 131 -26.98 -22.76 -20.97
C LEU A 131 -27.61 -22.67 -19.58
N ALA A 132 -27.52 -23.75 -18.82
CA ALA A 132 -27.76 -23.71 -17.38
C ALA A 132 -26.48 -23.20 -16.69
N VAL A 133 -26.57 -22.07 -16.03
CA VAL A 133 -25.44 -21.44 -15.31
C VAL A 133 -25.80 -21.27 -13.85
N ALA A 134 -24.92 -21.71 -12.97
CA ALA A 134 -25.04 -21.49 -11.54
C ALA A 134 -24.44 -20.12 -11.19
N ILE A 135 -25.26 -19.15 -10.82
CA ILE A 135 -24.84 -17.79 -10.45
C ILE A 135 -24.90 -17.66 -8.93
N PRO A 136 -23.80 -17.28 -8.25
CA PRO A 136 -23.82 -17.01 -6.82
C PRO A 136 -24.52 -15.67 -6.55
N ASP A 137 -25.39 -15.62 -5.56
CA ASP A 137 -25.94 -14.38 -5.05
C ASP A 137 -24.95 -13.64 -4.13
N SER A 138 -25.32 -12.46 -3.66
CA SER A 138 -24.51 -11.66 -2.74
C SER A 138 -24.20 -12.36 -1.40
N LYS A 139 -24.86 -13.46 -1.11
CA LYS A 139 -24.66 -14.29 0.10
C LYS A 139 -23.92 -15.60 -0.20
N GLY A 140 -23.41 -15.77 -1.42
CA GLY A 140 -22.69 -16.97 -1.85
C GLY A 140 -23.57 -18.19 -2.15
N LYS A 141 -24.90 -18.04 -2.19
CA LYS A 141 -25.80 -19.12 -2.56
C LYS A 141 -25.94 -19.18 -4.09
N TYR A 142 -25.78 -20.37 -4.65
CA TYR A 142 -25.89 -20.58 -6.09
C TYR A 142 -27.34 -20.71 -6.52
N HIS A 143 -27.72 -19.95 -7.55
CA HIS A 143 -28.98 -20.05 -8.23
C HIS A 143 -28.76 -20.53 -9.65
N ASN A 144 -29.46 -21.59 -10.05
CA ASN A 144 -29.41 -22.05 -11.42
C ASN A 144 -30.27 -21.11 -12.30
N SER A 145 -29.64 -20.50 -13.28
CA SER A 145 -30.29 -19.64 -14.26
C SER A 145 -30.05 -20.17 -15.65
N TRP A 146 -31.09 -20.11 -16.49
CA TRP A 146 -30.97 -20.43 -17.91
C TRP A 146 -30.65 -19.12 -18.64
N MET A 147 -29.45 -19.02 -19.20
CA MET A 147 -28.98 -17.85 -19.93
C MET A 147 -28.58 -18.24 -21.34
N ARG A 148 -28.71 -17.29 -22.26
CA ARG A 148 -28.21 -17.47 -23.63
C ARG A 148 -26.68 -17.55 -23.59
N TYR A 149 -26.12 -18.45 -24.36
CA TYR A 149 -24.66 -18.65 -24.40
C TYR A 149 -23.89 -17.37 -24.70
N ALA A 150 -24.35 -16.63 -25.72
CA ALA A 150 -23.72 -15.36 -26.10
C ALA A 150 -23.75 -14.30 -24.98
N GLU A 151 -24.78 -14.33 -24.13
CA GLU A 151 -24.86 -13.43 -22.98
C GLU A 151 -23.86 -13.79 -21.88
N VAL A 152 -23.67 -15.10 -21.61
CA VAL A 152 -22.66 -15.57 -20.67
C VAL A 152 -21.26 -15.18 -21.13
N GLU A 153 -20.96 -15.39 -22.42
CA GLU A 153 -19.70 -15.02 -23.04
C GLU A 153 -19.46 -13.48 -22.96
N TYR A 154 -20.48 -12.68 -23.28
CA TYR A 154 -20.43 -11.22 -23.15
C TYR A 154 -20.07 -10.76 -21.74
N TRP A 155 -20.74 -11.28 -20.71
CA TRP A 155 -20.48 -10.93 -19.34
C TRP A 155 -19.09 -11.35 -18.88
N SER A 156 -18.66 -12.56 -19.26
CA SER A 156 -17.32 -13.06 -18.96
C SER A 156 -16.24 -12.14 -19.53
N GLN A 157 -16.35 -11.78 -20.79
CA GLN A 157 -15.42 -10.85 -21.43
C GLN A 157 -15.49 -9.43 -20.84
N TRP A 158 -16.70 -8.95 -20.52
CA TRP A 158 -16.90 -7.65 -19.90
C TRP A 158 -16.18 -7.52 -18.56
N TYR A 159 -16.36 -8.47 -17.67
CA TYR A 159 -15.70 -8.45 -16.37
C TYR A 159 -14.19 -8.58 -16.49
N ARG A 160 -13.68 -9.41 -17.39
CA ARG A 160 -12.27 -9.56 -17.66
C ARG A 160 -11.64 -8.25 -18.15
N GLU A 161 -12.27 -7.55 -19.07
CA GLU A 161 -11.78 -6.26 -19.58
C GLU A 161 -11.79 -5.17 -18.50
N ILE A 162 -12.84 -5.10 -17.68
CA ILE A 162 -12.90 -4.15 -16.57
C ILE A 162 -11.79 -4.44 -15.56
N GLU A 163 -11.57 -5.69 -15.21
CA GLU A 163 -10.52 -6.07 -14.27
C GLU A 163 -9.12 -5.75 -14.81
N ARG A 164 -8.87 -6.05 -16.08
CA ARG A 164 -7.63 -5.61 -16.76
C ARG A 164 -7.48 -4.08 -16.70
N GLY A 165 -8.56 -3.33 -16.86
CA GLY A 165 -8.57 -1.88 -16.72
C GLY A 165 -8.24 -1.42 -15.30
N TYR A 166 -8.77 -2.06 -14.26
CA TYR A 166 -8.45 -1.73 -12.88
C TYR A 166 -6.98 -1.98 -12.53
N TRP A 167 -6.37 -3.01 -13.11
CA TRP A 167 -4.98 -3.35 -12.84
C TRP A 167 -3.98 -2.55 -13.71
N TYR A 168 -4.22 -2.42 -15.01
CA TYR A 168 -3.22 -2.00 -15.99
C TYR A 168 -3.51 -0.67 -16.68
N SER A 169 -4.67 -0.04 -16.43
CA SER A 169 -4.99 1.23 -17.09
C SER A 169 -3.94 2.30 -16.82
N ARG A 170 -3.62 3.09 -17.83
CA ARG A 170 -2.75 4.26 -17.72
C ARG A 170 -3.57 5.53 -17.77
N SER A 171 -3.21 6.51 -16.94
CA SER A 171 -3.90 7.80 -16.93
C SER A 171 -3.67 8.56 -18.24
N ALA A 172 -4.73 9.01 -18.86
CA ALA A 172 -4.66 9.82 -20.06
C ALA A 172 -5.82 10.81 -20.15
N ASP A 173 -5.51 12.03 -20.60
CA ASP A 173 -6.46 13.12 -20.75
C ASP A 173 -6.53 13.67 -22.17
N THR A 174 -5.47 13.45 -22.94
CA THR A 174 -5.26 14.09 -24.25
C THR A 174 -5.53 13.13 -25.41
N VAL A 175 -5.84 11.87 -25.14
CA VAL A 175 -6.18 10.88 -26.15
C VAL A 175 -7.51 11.27 -26.80
N ILE A 176 -7.53 11.43 -28.12
CA ILE A 176 -8.73 11.79 -28.87
C ILE A 176 -9.41 10.53 -29.38
N GLY A 177 -10.67 10.35 -29.07
CA GLY A 177 -11.52 9.26 -29.57
C GLY A 177 -11.99 9.50 -30.99
N GLY A 178 -12.59 8.48 -31.61
CA GLY A 178 -13.08 8.53 -33.00
C GLY A 178 -14.14 9.62 -33.28
N ASN A 179 -14.77 10.17 -32.27
CA ASN A 179 -15.71 11.29 -32.38
C ASN A 179 -15.09 12.67 -32.13
N GLY A 180 -13.74 12.76 -32.10
CA GLY A 180 -13.00 14.00 -31.86
C GLY A 180 -13.01 14.51 -30.41
N ARG A 181 -13.60 13.76 -29.48
CA ARG A 181 -13.63 14.12 -28.04
C ARG A 181 -12.55 13.42 -27.26
N PRO A 182 -12.04 14.03 -26.17
CA PRO A 182 -11.01 13.40 -25.35
C PRO A 182 -11.57 12.16 -24.64
N VAL A 183 -10.80 11.07 -24.69
CA VAL A 183 -11.02 9.87 -23.90
C VAL A 183 -10.28 10.05 -22.58
N ARG A 184 -11.04 10.08 -21.50
CA ARG A 184 -10.45 10.21 -20.14
C ARG A 184 -10.29 8.83 -19.54
N MET A 185 -9.07 8.50 -19.15
CA MET A 185 -8.73 7.25 -18.50
C MET A 185 -8.10 7.54 -17.14
N GLY A 186 -8.56 6.83 -16.12
CA GLY A 186 -7.96 6.86 -14.78
C GLY A 186 -6.82 5.85 -14.65
N PRO A 187 -5.87 6.06 -13.73
CA PRO A 187 -4.79 5.15 -13.46
C PRO A 187 -5.29 3.84 -12.86
N GLY A 188 -4.74 2.73 -13.32
CA GLY A 188 -4.90 1.42 -12.71
C GLY A 188 -4.04 1.26 -11.45
N VAL A 189 -4.19 0.12 -10.78
CA VAL A 189 -3.44 -0.17 -9.56
C VAL A 189 -1.93 -0.13 -9.80
N GLN A 190 -1.44 -0.69 -10.89
CA GLN A 190 0.00 -0.73 -11.18
C GLN A 190 0.61 0.65 -11.40
N GLU A 191 -0.06 1.54 -12.11
CA GLU A 191 0.40 2.92 -12.30
C GLU A 191 0.47 3.68 -10.96
N GLN A 192 -0.54 3.47 -10.09
CA GLN A 192 -0.56 4.11 -8.77
C GLN A 192 0.51 3.58 -7.81
N LEU A 193 1.10 2.43 -8.10
CA LEU A 193 2.16 1.81 -7.30
C LEU A 193 3.57 2.04 -7.86
N GLU A 194 3.74 2.73 -9.00
CA GLU A 194 5.06 2.94 -9.62
C GLU A 194 6.08 3.61 -8.69
N ASP A 195 5.63 4.55 -7.86
CA ASP A 195 6.48 5.26 -6.88
C ASP A 195 6.50 4.59 -5.49
N SER A 196 6.00 3.36 -5.37
CA SER A 196 5.96 2.63 -4.11
C SER A 196 7.25 1.84 -3.85
N HIS A 197 7.30 1.13 -2.73
CA HIS A 197 8.40 0.24 -2.40
C HIS A 197 8.45 -0.95 -3.36
N ILE A 198 9.51 -1.06 -4.17
CA ILE A 198 9.72 -2.14 -5.12
C ILE A 198 10.95 -2.94 -4.74
N HIS A 199 10.76 -4.23 -4.44
CA HIS A 199 11.84 -5.18 -4.22
C HIS A 199 11.90 -6.17 -5.38
N ARG A 200 13.10 -6.41 -5.89
CA ARG A 200 13.35 -7.41 -6.92
C ARG A 200 13.95 -8.64 -6.28
N TYR A 201 13.48 -9.80 -6.65
CA TYR A 201 13.99 -11.07 -6.14
C TYR A 201 14.19 -12.07 -7.27
N SER A 202 15.18 -12.93 -7.11
CA SER A 202 15.40 -14.11 -7.95
C SER A 202 14.89 -15.39 -7.29
N HIS A 203 14.85 -15.41 -5.96
CA HIS A 203 14.39 -16.53 -5.18
C HIS A 203 13.61 -16.03 -3.96
N LEU A 204 12.36 -16.44 -3.82
CA LEU A 204 11.51 -16.03 -2.72
C LEU A 204 11.85 -16.86 -1.47
N THR A 205 12.18 -16.17 -0.37
CA THR A 205 12.45 -16.79 0.93
C THR A 205 11.60 -16.16 2.01
N ALA A 206 11.34 -16.88 3.10
CA ALA A 206 10.60 -16.34 4.23
C ALA A 206 11.28 -15.08 4.81
N LYS A 207 12.62 -15.08 4.87
CA LYS A 207 13.40 -13.92 5.33
C LYS A 207 13.17 -12.68 4.46
N LEU A 208 13.15 -12.84 3.14
CA LEU A 208 12.85 -11.73 2.22
C LEU A 208 11.44 -11.17 2.44
N ILE A 209 10.48 -12.05 2.69
CA ILE A 209 9.10 -11.65 3.01
C ILE A 209 9.06 -10.84 4.30
N GLU A 210 9.78 -11.26 5.34
CA GLU A 210 9.89 -10.55 6.62
C GLU A 210 10.53 -9.17 6.44
N GLU A 211 11.66 -9.07 5.73
CA GLU A 211 12.34 -7.81 5.45
C GLU A 211 11.43 -6.85 4.68
N TYR A 212 10.72 -7.34 3.69
CA TYR A 212 9.80 -6.53 2.90
C TYR A 212 8.59 -6.04 3.72
N LEU A 213 7.99 -6.91 4.53
CA LEU A 213 6.90 -6.51 5.43
C LEU A 213 7.39 -5.51 6.48
N GLN A 214 8.61 -5.68 6.99
CA GLN A 214 9.20 -4.72 7.92
C GLN A 214 9.39 -3.36 7.25
N ASP A 215 9.86 -3.31 6.02
CA ASP A 215 10.04 -2.06 5.25
C ASP A 215 8.70 -1.34 5.00
N ILE A 216 7.67 -2.08 4.58
CA ILE A 216 6.33 -1.51 4.38
C ILE A 216 5.76 -0.90 5.66
N PHE A 217 5.95 -1.55 6.81
CA PHE A 217 5.37 -1.10 8.08
C PHE A 217 6.32 -0.22 8.90
N TYR A 218 7.56 -0.04 8.44
CA TYR A 218 8.52 0.81 9.10
C TYR A 218 8.02 2.26 9.17
N SER A 219 8.15 2.87 10.34
CA SER A 219 7.71 4.26 10.57
C SER A 219 6.22 4.55 10.43
N ARG A 220 5.37 3.58 10.14
CA ARG A 220 3.91 3.72 10.23
C ARG A 220 3.49 3.60 11.69
N VAL A 221 3.42 4.74 12.36
CA VAL A 221 3.39 4.86 13.83
C VAL A 221 2.00 4.65 14.44
N LYS A 222 0.97 4.28 13.72
CA LYS A 222 -0.32 4.03 14.37
C LYS A 222 -0.30 2.66 15.06
N PRO A 223 -0.15 2.60 16.39
CA PRO A 223 -0.16 1.33 17.11
C PRO A 223 -1.58 0.75 17.12
N GLY A 224 -1.69 -0.54 16.87
CA GLY A 224 -2.81 -1.34 17.32
C GLY A 224 -3.86 -1.75 16.32
N LYS A 225 -3.97 -1.19 15.14
CA LYS A 225 -4.91 -1.70 14.13
C LYS A 225 -4.34 -1.50 12.72
N GLY A 226 -4.42 -2.56 11.88
CA GLY A 226 -4.18 -2.42 10.45
C GLY A 226 -2.78 -2.75 9.96
N ARG A 227 -2.09 -3.69 10.60
CA ARG A 227 -0.87 -4.29 10.05
C ARG A 227 -1.16 -5.55 9.22
N ALA A 228 -2.33 -5.60 8.60
CA ALA A 228 -2.71 -6.68 7.70
C ALA A 228 -2.62 -6.19 6.26
N ILE A 229 -1.88 -6.90 5.43
CA ILE A 229 -1.70 -6.59 4.02
C ILE A 229 -2.13 -7.78 3.18
N LYS A 230 -2.71 -7.52 2.02
CA LYS A 230 -3.02 -8.56 1.04
C LYS A 230 -2.02 -8.51 -0.09
N GLY A 231 -1.46 -9.66 -0.42
CA GLY A 231 -0.60 -9.84 -1.59
C GLY A 231 -1.37 -10.52 -2.71
N TYR A 232 -1.40 -9.91 -3.88
CA TYR A 232 -1.99 -10.50 -5.08
C TYR A 232 -0.88 -11.02 -5.98
N THR A 233 -1.00 -12.27 -6.41
CA THR A 233 0.02 -12.92 -7.24
C THR A 233 -0.62 -13.97 -8.15
N GLY A 234 0.13 -14.41 -9.17
CA GLY A 234 -0.27 -15.52 -10.01
C GLY A 234 -0.03 -16.88 -9.36
N GLU A 235 -0.34 -17.93 -10.09
CA GLU A 235 -0.24 -19.31 -9.61
C GLU A 235 1.19 -19.69 -9.21
N TYR A 236 2.17 -19.29 -10.01
CA TYR A 236 3.57 -19.59 -9.69
C TYR A 236 4.07 -18.82 -8.45
N GLY A 237 3.66 -17.58 -8.27
CA GLY A 237 3.98 -16.82 -7.05
C GLY A 237 3.36 -17.44 -5.79
N MET A 238 2.15 -17.98 -5.88
CA MET A 238 1.54 -18.75 -4.78
C MET A 238 2.37 -19.99 -4.45
N LEU A 239 2.84 -20.72 -5.47
CA LEU A 239 3.68 -21.90 -5.28
C LEU A 239 5.03 -21.56 -4.65
N GLN A 240 5.68 -20.48 -5.10
CA GLN A 240 6.94 -19.99 -4.52
C GLN A 240 6.76 -19.60 -3.05
N PHE A 241 5.70 -18.89 -2.74
CA PHE A 241 5.39 -18.52 -1.35
C PHE A 241 5.17 -19.74 -0.47
N HIS A 242 4.38 -20.69 -0.93
CA HIS A 242 4.16 -21.94 -0.19
C HIS A 242 5.46 -22.66 0.11
N ARG A 243 6.34 -22.82 -0.90
CA ARG A 243 7.66 -23.45 -0.72
C ARG A 243 8.55 -22.67 0.23
N ALA A 244 8.58 -21.35 0.13
CA ALA A 244 9.39 -20.50 1.02
C ALA A 244 8.99 -20.64 2.49
N ILE A 245 7.70 -20.70 2.78
CA ILE A 245 7.19 -20.90 4.14
C ILE A 245 7.42 -22.34 4.61
N GLN A 246 7.23 -23.32 3.73
CA GLN A 246 7.50 -24.72 4.06
C GLN A 246 8.98 -24.95 4.40
N ASP A 247 9.90 -24.40 3.62
CA ASP A 247 11.33 -24.49 3.87
C ASP A 247 11.72 -23.85 5.21
N TRP A 248 11.12 -22.70 5.52
CA TRP A 248 11.33 -22.04 6.79
C TRP A 248 10.79 -22.87 7.97
N ALA A 249 9.58 -23.41 7.86
CA ALA A 249 8.95 -24.24 8.88
C ALA A 249 9.77 -25.51 9.16
N ASN A 250 10.27 -26.15 8.12
CA ASN A 250 11.10 -27.36 8.23
C ASN A 250 12.47 -27.09 8.89
N LYS A 251 13.07 -25.92 8.62
CA LYS A 251 14.39 -25.55 9.17
C LYS A 251 14.32 -25.05 10.61
N SER A 252 13.25 -24.40 11.00
CA SER A 252 13.15 -23.74 12.30
C SER A 252 12.62 -24.63 13.43
N GLY A 253 12.05 -25.80 13.11
CA GLY A 253 11.43 -26.69 14.13
C GLY A 253 10.24 -26.07 14.88
N PHE A 254 9.79 -24.88 14.47
CA PHE A 254 8.73 -24.12 15.13
C PHE A 254 7.47 -24.05 14.28
N ILE A 255 6.64 -25.07 14.35
CA ILE A 255 5.31 -25.10 13.71
C ILE A 255 4.27 -24.20 14.41
N LYS A 256 4.63 -23.49 15.46
CA LYS A 256 3.65 -22.91 16.40
C LYS A 256 2.87 -21.67 15.97
N ASN A 257 3.22 -20.99 14.89
CA ASN A 257 2.56 -19.72 14.53
C ASN A 257 2.04 -19.65 13.08
N ILE A 258 1.90 -20.78 12.42
CA ILE A 258 1.31 -20.83 11.10
C ILE A 258 -0.14 -21.24 11.26
N GLU A 259 -1.07 -20.30 11.05
CA GLU A 259 -2.47 -20.66 10.89
C GLU A 259 -2.61 -21.47 9.60
N VAL A 260 -2.69 -22.77 9.74
CA VAL A 260 -3.03 -23.66 8.64
C VAL A 260 -4.51 -23.51 8.40
N PHE A 261 -4.89 -22.75 7.38
CA PHE A 261 -6.25 -22.79 6.89
C PHE A 261 -6.44 -24.09 6.13
N THR A 262 -6.97 -25.08 6.80
CA THR A 262 -7.72 -26.10 6.08
C THR A 262 -8.93 -25.40 5.49
N ASN A 263 -8.89 -25.07 4.21
CA ASN A 263 -10.11 -24.83 3.47
C ASN A 263 -10.92 -26.12 3.62
N LYS A 264 -11.90 -26.09 4.53
CA LYS A 264 -13.01 -27.02 4.44
C LYS A 264 -13.71 -26.68 3.14
N VAL A 265 -13.25 -27.23 2.06
CA VAL A 265 -14.11 -27.45 0.91
C VAL A 265 -15.13 -28.45 1.44
N SER A 266 -16.23 -27.93 1.96
CA SER A 266 -17.41 -28.72 2.19
C SER A 266 -17.98 -29.07 0.82
N SER A 267 -17.35 -30.00 0.14
CA SER A 267 -18.06 -30.76 -0.89
C SER A 267 -18.97 -31.72 -0.14
N GLU A 268 -20.22 -31.35 0.01
CA GLU A 268 -21.27 -32.21 0.52
C GLU A 268 -21.49 -33.48 -0.33
N VAL A 269 -20.62 -33.79 -1.28
CA VAL A 269 -20.89 -34.84 -2.28
C VAL A 269 -19.96 -36.03 -2.20
N HIS A 270 -18.80 -36.01 -1.54
CA HIS A 270 -17.95 -37.21 -1.48
C HIS A 270 -17.23 -37.37 -0.14
N ASN A 271 -17.69 -38.34 0.58
CA ASN A 271 -17.31 -38.75 1.93
C ASN A 271 -15.97 -39.52 2.02
N ASN A 272 -14.99 -39.31 1.14
CA ASN A 272 -13.72 -40.05 1.20
C ASN A 272 -12.53 -39.40 0.48
N ALA A 273 -12.34 -38.12 0.61
CA ALA A 273 -11.07 -37.51 0.20
C ALA A 273 -10.22 -37.22 1.45
N LEU A 274 -9.27 -38.08 1.74
CA LEU A 274 -8.11 -37.76 2.58
C LEU A 274 -7.25 -36.72 1.83
N GLU A 275 -7.61 -35.46 1.92
CA GLU A 275 -6.73 -34.39 1.49
C GLU A 275 -5.71 -34.09 2.60
N ALA A 276 -4.59 -34.80 2.57
CA ALA A 276 -3.41 -34.48 3.34
C ALA A 276 -2.60 -33.38 2.62
N GLY A 277 -3.13 -32.16 2.58
CA GLY A 277 -2.45 -31.01 2.01
C GLY A 277 -2.52 -29.81 2.96
N TYR A 278 -1.35 -29.30 3.36
CA TYR A 278 -1.26 -28.01 4.07
C TYR A 278 -1.08 -26.90 3.06
N GLN A 279 -2.00 -25.94 3.03
CA GLN A 279 -1.90 -24.77 2.18
C GLN A 279 -1.55 -23.55 3.03
N TYR A 280 -0.39 -22.94 2.76
CA TYR A 280 0.02 -21.71 3.42
C TYR A 280 -0.38 -20.51 2.57
N VAL A 281 -1.38 -19.79 3.01
CA VAL A 281 -1.86 -18.56 2.35
C VAL A 281 -1.70 -17.32 3.23
N LYS A 282 -1.46 -17.51 4.53
CA LYS A 282 -1.30 -16.42 5.49
C LYS A 282 -0.01 -16.59 6.29
N TYR A 283 0.68 -15.49 6.50
CA TYR A 283 1.87 -15.40 7.30
C TYR A 283 1.73 -14.27 8.32
N SER A 284 2.03 -14.55 9.59
CA SER A 284 1.96 -13.57 10.67
C SER A 284 3.32 -13.44 11.35
N MET A 285 3.81 -12.21 11.47
CA MET A 285 5.07 -11.88 12.11
C MET A 285 4.90 -11.61 13.61
N ALA A 286 5.99 -11.73 14.36
CA ALA A 286 6.02 -11.43 15.81
C ALA A 286 5.66 -9.96 16.13
N ASN A 287 5.87 -9.03 15.21
CA ASN A 287 5.51 -7.62 15.36
C ASN A 287 4.03 -7.32 15.08
N GLY A 288 3.19 -8.35 14.87
CA GLY A 288 1.77 -8.22 14.57
C GLY A 288 1.44 -7.89 13.12
N ALA A 289 2.45 -7.84 12.23
CA ALA A 289 2.20 -7.73 10.80
C ALA A 289 1.71 -9.08 10.25
N SER A 290 0.71 -9.04 9.39
CA SER A 290 0.18 -10.23 8.73
C SER A 290 0.06 -10.01 7.22
N LEU A 291 0.44 -11.02 6.47
CA LEU A 291 0.30 -11.10 5.03
C LEU A 291 -0.67 -12.23 4.69
N GLU A 292 -1.63 -11.94 3.86
CA GLU A 292 -2.52 -12.92 3.23
C GLU A 292 -2.29 -12.87 1.73
N LEU A 293 -1.91 -13.99 1.13
CA LEU A 293 -1.79 -14.11 -0.31
C LEU A 293 -3.11 -14.52 -0.94
N VAL A 294 -3.43 -13.86 -2.04
CA VAL A 294 -4.63 -14.11 -2.84
C VAL A 294 -4.21 -14.35 -4.28
N HIS A 295 -4.65 -15.46 -4.84
CA HIS A 295 -4.45 -15.74 -6.27
C HIS A 295 -5.26 -14.74 -7.11
N ASN A 296 -4.60 -14.13 -8.07
CA ASN A 296 -5.24 -13.27 -9.06
C ASN A 296 -4.94 -13.78 -10.47
N PRO A 297 -5.95 -14.37 -11.17
CA PRO A 297 -5.77 -14.96 -12.49
C PRO A 297 -5.25 -14.03 -13.57
N ILE A 298 -5.36 -12.71 -13.36
CA ILE A 298 -4.88 -11.72 -14.34
C ILE A 298 -3.37 -11.79 -14.57
N TYR A 299 -2.61 -12.26 -13.58
CA TYR A 299 -1.16 -12.44 -13.68
C TYR A 299 -0.78 -13.67 -14.53
N ASP A 300 -1.71 -14.64 -14.63
CA ASP A 300 -1.54 -15.86 -15.41
C ASP A 300 -2.15 -15.76 -16.81
N ASP A 301 -2.79 -14.63 -17.12
CA ASP A 301 -3.47 -14.40 -18.38
C ASP A 301 -2.47 -14.24 -19.53
N ARG A 302 -2.33 -15.27 -20.35
CA ARG A 302 -1.39 -15.32 -21.47
C ARG A 302 -1.75 -14.40 -22.63
N GLU A 303 -2.97 -13.87 -22.70
CA GLU A 303 -3.35 -12.88 -23.73
C GLU A 303 -2.63 -11.55 -23.55
N ILE A 304 -2.36 -11.17 -22.29
CA ILE A 304 -1.69 -9.92 -21.94
C ILE A 304 -0.26 -10.11 -21.42
N ASN A 305 0.06 -11.28 -20.87
CA ASN A 305 1.35 -11.63 -20.30
C ASN A 305 2.01 -12.69 -21.19
N SER A 306 2.54 -12.26 -22.33
CA SER A 306 3.12 -13.14 -23.35
C SER A 306 4.57 -13.57 -23.06
N GLU A 307 5.25 -12.89 -22.14
CA GLU A 307 6.60 -13.24 -21.72
C GLU A 307 6.56 -14.43 -20.78
N ILE A 308 7.02 -15.58 -21.26
CA ILE A 308 7.02 -16.84 -20.53
C ILE A 308 8.46 -17.11 -20.04
N ASP A 309 8.58 -17.42 -18.77
CA ASP A 309 9.83 -17.89 -18.18
C ASP A 309 10.13 -19.31 -18.67
N GLU A 310 11.25 -19.49 -19.37
CA GLU A 310 11.65 -20.77 -19.98
C GLU A 310 11.86 -21.89 -18.95
N VAL A 311 12.24 -21.54 -17.71
CA VAL A 311 12.49 -22.52 -16.64
C VAL A 311 11.21 -23.01 -16.01
N THR A 312 10.26 -22.13 -15.81
CA THR A 312 9.03 -22.43 -15.04
C THR A 312 7.85 -22.74 -15.96
N GLY A 313 7.86 -22.24 -17.19
CA GLY A 313 6.75 -22.37 -18.15
C GLY A 313 5.54 -21.48 -17.83
N PHE A 314 5.65 -20.62 -16.79
CA PHE A 314 4.62 -19.66 -16.42
C PHE A 314 4.93 -18.27 -16.97
N PRO A 315 3.94 -17.39 -17.13
CA PRO A 315 4.20 -15.97 -17.39
C PRO A 315 5.10 -15.35 -16.33
N VAL A 316 6.03 -14.50 -16.73
CA VAL A 316 6.92 -13.79 -15.79
C VAL A 316 6.11 -12.99 -14.76
N GLU A 317 4.99 -12.40 -15.19
CA GLU A 317 4.07 -11.69 -14.31
C GLU A 317 3.45 -12.59 -13.23
N SER A 318 3.32 -13.91 -13.45
CA SER A 318 2.83 -14.86 -12.44
C SER A 318 3.68 -14.91 -11.18
N GLN A 319 4.94 -14.47 -11.27
CA GLN A 319 5.87 -14.37 -10.14
C GLN A 319 5.74 -13.06 -9.37
N ARG A 320 5.09 -12.05 -9.93
CA ARG A 320 4.92 -10.75 -9.29
C ARG A 320 3.97 -10.87 -8.09
N ILE A 321 4.33 -10.24 -6.99
CA ILE A 321 3.48 -10.11 -5.82
C ILE A 321 3.18 -8.63 -5.61
N THR A 322 1.93 -8.24 -5.72
CA THR A 322 1.47 -6.88 -5.49
C THR A 322 0.81 -6.77 -4.14
N PHE A 323 1.40 -5.99 -3.24
CA PHE A 323 0.90 -5.81 -1.88
C PHE A 323 -0.04 -4.61 -1.80
N LEU A 324 -1.26 -4.85 -1.33
CA LEU A 324 -2.28 -3.82 -1.14
C LEU A 324 -2.71 -3.77 0.33
N ASP A 325 -2.64 -2.57 0.89
CA ASP A 325 -3.10 -2.29 2.24
C ASP A 325 -4.54 -1.78 2.20
N PHE A 326 -5.48 -2.63 2.60
CA PHE A 326 -6.90 -2.29 2.71
C PHE A 326 -7.27 -1.69 4.06
N SER A 327 -6.31 -1.52 4.95
CA SER A 327 -6.55 -0.86 6.22
C SER A 327 -6.91 0.62 6.01
N GLY A 328 -7.62 1.19 6.94
CA GLY A 328 -8.00 2.59 6.95
C GLY A 328 -8.43 3.01 8.35
N GLU A 329 -8.74 4.28 8.56
CA GLU A 329 -9.18 4.77 9.87
C GLU A 329 -10.54 4.19 10.28
N SER A 330 -11.35 3.77 9.31
CA SER A 330 -12.62 3.10 9.53
C SER A 330 -12.93 2.15 8.37
N SER A 331 -13.90 1.25 8.54
CA SER A 331 -14.39 0.37 7.47
C SER A 331 -14.91 1.13 6.23
N LYS A 332 -15.25 2.40 6.39
CA LYS A 332 -15.69 3.29 5.31
C LYS A 332 -14.54 4.05 4.63
N SER A 333 -13.36 4.06 5.21
CA SER A 333 -12.18 4.80 4.74
C SER A 333 -11.00 3.90 4.38
N SER A 334 -11.27 2.76 3.73
CA SER A 334 -10.21 1.88 3.21
C SER A 334 -9.26 2.64 2.27
N ASN A 335 -7.96 2.32 2.35
CA ASN A 335 -6.93 2.91 1.49
C ASN A 335 -7.14 2.57 0.01
N VAL A 336 -7.63 1.36 -0.26
CA VAL A 336 -7.94 0.91 -1.61
C VAL A 336 -9.45 0.86 -1.80
N LYS A 337 -9.95 1.55 -2.81
CA LYS A 337 -11.38 1.65 -3.10
C LYS A 337 -11.64 1.65 -4.60
N ILE A 338 -12.72 0.97 -4.99
CA ILE A 338 -13.31 1.15 -6.31
C ILE A 338 -14.37 2.24 -6.19
N MET A 339 -14.22 3.29 -6.98
CA MET A 339 -15.16 4.42 -7.00
C MET A 339 -15.98 4.38 -8.26
N ASN A 340 -17.28 4.20 -8.11
CA ASN A 340 -18.23 4.24 -9.21
C ASN A 340 -19.13 5.47 -9.08
N LYS A 341 -19.53 6.05 -10.23
CA LYS A 341 -20.57 7.07 -10.24
C LYS A 341 -21.89 6.42 -9.82
N LYS A 342 -22.65 7.09 -8.95
CA LYS A 342 -24.01 6.67 -8.64
C LYS A 342 -24.80 6.58 -9.95
N ASP A 343 -25.51 5.48 -10.16
CA ASP A 343 -26.26 5.19 -11.38
C ASP A 343 -25.38 5.20 -12.66
N GLY A 344 -24.07 4.91 -12.50
CA GLY A 344 -23.08 4.90 -13.59
C GLY A 344 -23.09 3.65 -14.45
N PHE A 345 -23.74 2.59 -13.99
CA PHE A 345 -23.93 1.37 -14.77
C PHE A 345 -25.29 1.46 -15.48
N ALA A 346 -25.27 1.37 -16.79
CA ALA A 346 -26.48 1.31 -17.61
C ALA A 346 -26.38 0.12 -18.56
N PHE A 347 -27.36 -0.75 -18.47
CA PHE A 347 -27.57 -1.84 -19.42
C PHE A 347 -28.81 -1.52 -20.23
N THR A 348 -28.69 -1.52 -21.57
CA THR A 348 -29.82 -1.28 -22.47
C THR A 348 -29.95 -2.50 -23.38
N TYR A 349 -31.09 -3.11 -23.35
CA TYR A 349 -31.49 -4.17 -24.27
C TYR A 349 -32.43 -3.60 -25.33
N VAL A 350 -32.15 -3.87 -26.58
CA VAL A 350 -33.00 -3.45 -27.69
C VAL A 350 -33.34 -4.67 -28.54
N GLU A 351 -34.60 -5.02 -28.52
CA GLU A 351 -35.15 -6.14 -29.28
C GLU A 351 -35.64 -5.65 -30.65
N GLY A 352 -35.47 -6.49 -31.68
CA GLY A 352 -36.00 -6.19 -33.01
C GLY A 352 -35.25 -5.13 -33.80
N MET A 353 -34.01 -4.77 -33.45
CA MET A 353 -33.17 -3.85 -34.21
C MET A 353 -32.55 -4.46 -35.49
N TYR A 354 -33.22 -5.40 -36.11
CA TYR A 354 -32.82 -5.80 -37.45
C TYR A 354 -33.37 -4.76 -38.41
N GLY A 355 -32.49 -4.07 -39.09
CA GLY A 355 -32.89 -3.16 -40.15
C GLY A 355 -33.69 -3.91 -41.22
N PRO A 356 -34.63 -3.25 -41.89
CA PRO A 356 -35.29 -3.84 -43.00
C PRO A 356 -34.24 -4.21 -44.06
N TYR A 357 -34.30 -5.43 -44.53
CA TYR A 357 -33.59 -5.81 -45.71
C TYR A 357 -34.18 -5.10 -46.91
#